data_b7b85b2f3162e01f0abd9962ad418314
#
_entry.id   b7b85b2f3162e01f0abd9962ad418314
#
_cell.length_a   1.000
_cell.length_b   1.000
_cell.length_c   1.000
_cell.angle_alpha   90.00
_cell.angle_beta   90.00
_cell.angle_gamma   90.00
#
_symmetry.space_group_name_H-M   'P 1'
#
loop_
_entity.id
_entity.type
_entity.pdbx_description
1 polymer ?
#
loop_
_entity_poly.entity_id
_entity_poly.type
_entity_poly.pdbx_seq_one_letter_code
_entity_poly.pdbx_strand_id
1 'polypeptide(L)'
;EKNGNLCLNRASESPRQPGSSIKPLSTYSLALEKNYVNWSSMILDYSIYQNGKLWPQNADGTNGSKKEITVQYAIQKSFNTVPVRIITEMLGVNEAYNFMKKTFHLTTLDDSADANIAPLATGALTNGVTTVEMAAAYAVFGNNGYYYEPYCYYKVTNATGTEVLLETKSEPERVLSEDTAEVMRELLKTVPARDFRKSKNLGKFELMSKTGT
;
A
#
# COMPACT_ATOMS: atom_id res chain seq x y z
N GLU A 1 -9.08 25.67 2.62
CA GLU A 1 -10.29 26.46 2.97
C GLU A 1 -11.43 26.09 2.02
N LYS A 2 -12.63 25.96 2.57
CA LYS A 2 -13.84 25.67 1.80
C LYS A 2 -14.46 26.98 1.33
N ASN A 3 -14.23 27.34 0.07
CA ASN A 3 -14.67 28.62 -0.48
C ASN A 3 -16.08 28.58 -1.12
N GLY A 4 -16.82 27.46 -1.00
CA GLY A 4 -18.16 27.31 -1.58
C GLY A 4 -18.80 25.97 -1.23
N ASN A 5 -20.03 25.77 -1.68
CA ASN A 5 -20.73 24.50 -1.63
C ASN A 5 -20.35 23.64 -2.83
N LEU A 6 -20.42 22.31 -2.69
CA LEU A 6 -20.09 21.33 -3.74
C LEU A 6 -18.67 21.47 -4.30
N CYS A 7 -17.71 21.88 -3.46
CA CYS A 7 -16.31 21.92 -3.83
C CYS A 7 -15.74 20.51 -3.95
N LEU A 8 -14.76 20.35 -4.85
CA LEU A 8 -14.01 19.11 -5.06
C LEU A 8 -13.48 18.56 -3.72
N ASN A 9 -13.85 17.34 -3.39
CA ASN A 9 -13.27 16.61 -2.26
C ASN A 9 -11.98 15.93 -2.72
N ARG A 10 -10.84 16.54 -2.46
CA ARG A 10 -9.53 16.02 -2.86
C ARG A 10 -9.17 14.68 -2.23
N ALA A 11 -9.77 14.32 -1.13
CA ALA A 11 -9.51 13.04 -0.48
C ALA A 11 -10.15 11.86 -1.22
N SER A 12 -11.34 12.05 -1.80
CA SER A 12 -12.11 11.00 -2.49
C SER A 12 -12.20 11.15 -4.00
N GLU A 13 -11.96 12.37 -4.54
CA GLU A 13 -12.23 12.66 -5.95
C GLU A 13 -10.97 13.04 -6.74
N SER A 14 -9.80 13.05 -6.10
CA SER A 14 -8.55 13.46 -6.71
C SER A 14 -7.47 12.39 -6.54
N PRO A 15 -7.46 11.36 -7.39
CA PRO A 15 -6.42 10.33 -7.36
C PRO A 15 -5.03 10.95 -7.56
N ARG A 16 -4.03 10.36 -6.91
CA ARG A 16 -2.63 10.76 -6.99
C ARG A 16 -1.73 9.54 -7.09
N GLN A 17 -0.58 9.73 -7.71
CA GLN A 17 0.43 8.68 -7.78
C GLN A 17 0.91 8.31 -6.37
N PRO A 18 0.74 7.05 -5.93
CA PRO A 18 1.19 6.62 -4.61
C PRO A 18 2.70 6.42 -4.54
N GLY A 19 3.36 6.24 -5.70
CA GLY A 19 4.77 5.89 -5.74
C GLY A 19 5.08 4.66 -4.88
N SER A 20 6.23 4.62 -4.26
CA SER A 20 6.67 3.47 -3.45
C SER A 20 5.78 3.15 -2.25
N SER A 21 4.79 3.98 -1.91
CA SER A 21 3.82 3.62 -0.87
C SER A 21 2.84 2.52 -1.31
N ILE A 22 2.78 2.19 -2.60
CA ILE A 22 2.00 1.05 -3.10
C ILE A 22 2.63 -0.31 -2.76
N LYS A 23 3.94 -0.41 -2.61
CA LYS A 23 4.69 -1.67 -2.46
C LYS A 23 4.18 -2.60 -1.35
N PRO A 24 3.84 -2.09 -0.15
CA PRO A 24 3.20 -2.92 0.87
C PRO A 24 1.89 -3.55 0.41
N LEU A 25 1.10 -2.85 -0.39
CA LEU A 25 -0.23 -3.28 -0.83
C LEU A 25 -0.16 -4.21 -2.04
N SER A 26 0.68 -3.88 -3.03
CA SER A 26 0.74 -4.61 -4.30
C SER A 26 1.60 -5.86 -4.27
N THR A 27 2.64 -5.86 -3.43
CA THR A 27 3.71 -6.87 -3.53
C THR A 27 3.93 -7.60 -2.21
N TYR A 28 4.31 -6.87 -1.15
CA TYR A 28 4.81 -7.53 0.06
C TYR A 28 3.72 -8.26 0.84
N SER A 29 2.53 -7.65 1.01
CA SER A 29 1.42 -8.31 1.71
C SER A 29 0.95 -9.57 0.99
N LEU A 30 0.87 -9.56 -0.34
CA LEU A 30 0.51 -10.73 -1.10
C LEU A 30 1.57 -11.84 -1.01
N ALA A 31 2.85 -11.47 -1.11
CA ALA A 31 3.94 -12.44 -1.00
C ALA A 31 4.00 -13.10 0.39
N LEU A 32 3.69 -12.34 1.45
CA LEU A 32 3.55 -12.86 2.81
C LEU A 32 2.31 -13.76 2.93
N GLU A 33 1.15 -13.32 2.44
CA GLU A 33 -0.11 -14.06 2.50
C GLU A 33 -0.02 -15.42 1.79
N LYS A 34 0.77 -15.49 0.71
CA LYS A 34 1.06 -16.71 -0.03
C LYS A 34 2.19 -17.56 0.59
N ASN A 35 2.81 -17.10 1.66
CA ASN A 35 3.99 -17.74 2.27
C ASN A 35 5.17 -17.90 1.29
N TYR A 36 5.27 -17.06 0.27
CA TYR A 36 6.42 -17.04 -0.65
C TYR A 36 7.64 -16.38 -0.01
N VAL A 37 7.40 -15.44 0.89
CA VAL A 37 8.42 -14.76 1.68
C VAL A 37 7.98 -14.60 3.13
N ASN A 38 8.96 -14.37 3.98
CA ASN A 38 8.78 -13.86 5.34
C ASN A 38 9.69 -12.63 5.52
N TRP A 39 9.68 -12.00 6.67
CA TRP A 39 10.42 -10.76 6.93
C TRP A 39 11.93 -10.89 6.74
N SER A 40 12.49 -12.08 6.99
CA SER A 40 13.92 -12.39 6.88
C SER A 40 14.30 -13.09 5.57
N SER A 41 13.33 -13.39 4.70
CA SER A 41 13.62 -14.00 3.39
C SER A 41 14.61 -13.15 2.60
N MET A 42 15.56 -13.83 1.99
CA MET A 42 16.63 -13.21 1.22
C MET A 42 16.24 -13.13 -0.25
N ILE A 43 16.27 -11.92 -0.81
CA ILE A 43 15.94 -11.65 -2.22
C ILE A 43 17.12 -10.90 -2.85
N LEU A 44 17.47 -11.27 -4.07
CA LEU A 44 18.54 -10.61 -4.81
C LEU A 44 18.19 -9.15 -5.13
N ASP A 45 18.97 -8.21 -4.60
CA ASP A 45 18.89 -6.79 -4.94
C ASP A 45 19.67 -6.53 -6.23
N TYR A 46 19.02 -6.82 -7.36
CA TYR A 46 19.56 -6.54 -8.68
C TYR A 46 18.43 -6.41 -9.70
N SER A 47 18.59 -5.46 -10.64
CA SER A 47 17.67 -5.24 -11.75
C SER A 47 17.48 -6.51 -12.60
N ILE A 48 16.33 -6.63 -13.22
CA ILE A 48 16.05 -7.63 -14.25
C ILE A 48 16.33 -7.06 -15.64
N TYR A 49 16.49 -7.91 -16.64
CA TYR A 49 16.49 -7.49 -18.03
C TYR A 49 15.05 -7.34 -18.53
N GLN A 50 14.71 -6.14 -18.98
CA GLN A 50 13.42 -5.84 -19.60
C GLN A 50 13.67 -5.05 -20.89
N ASN A 51 13.15 -5.53 -22.01
CA ASN A 51 13.34 -4.90 -23.32
C ASN A 51 14.83 -4.60 -23.66
N GLY A 52 15.72 -5.52 -23.31
CA GLY A 52 17.16 -5.40 -23.58
C GLY A 52 17.94 -4.46 -22.66
N LYS A 53 17.30 -3.93 -21.61
CA LYS A 53 17.95 -3.04 -20.63
C LYS A 53 17.75 -3.55 -19.21
N LEU A 54 18.69 -3.21 -18.33
CA LEU A 54 18.53 -3.43 -16.90
C LEU A 54 17.49 -2.45 -16.32
N TRP A 55 16.48 -2.99 -15.62
CA TRP A 55 15.40 -2.24 -15.00
C TRP A 55 14.89 -3.02 -13.77
N PRO A 56 14.36 -2.36 -12.73
CA PRO A 56 14.38 -0.91 -12.47
C PRO A 56 15.73 -0.47 -11.86
N GLN A 57 15.96 0.83 -11.79
CA GLN A 57 16.96 1.37 -10.90
C GLN A 57 16.37 1.66 -9.51
N ASN A 58 17.17 1.52 -8.46
CA ASN A 58 16.86 2.02 -7.14
C ASN A 58 16.95 3.56 -7.08
N ALA A 59 16.45 4.17 -6.01
CA ALA A 59 16.42 5.64 -5.88
C ALA A 59 17.80 6.32 -5.92
N ASP A 60 18.85 5.56 -5.67
CA ASP A 60 20.26 6.00 -5.78
C ASP A 60 20.81 5.93 -7.21
N GLY A 61 19.98 5.55 -8.20
CA GLY A 61 20.37 5.39 -9.60
C GLY A 61 21.11 4.09 -9.91
N THR A 62 21.30 3.20 -8.94
CA THR A 62 21.99 1.93 -9.14
C THR A 62 21.02 0.81 -9.59
N ASN A 63 21.59 -0.21 -10.21
CA ASN A 63 20.88 -1.44 -10.55
C ASN A 63 20.80 -2.45 -9.38
N GLY A 64 21.03 -1.98 -8.16
CA GLY A 64 21.07 -2.77 -6.93
C GLY A 64 22.48 -3.24 -6.57
N SER A 65 22.60 -3.81 -5.37
CA SER A 65 23.88 -4.20 -4.76
C SER A 65 24.47 -5.50 -5.32
N LYS A 66 23.73 -6.24 -6.13
CA LYS A 66 24.05 -7.61 -6.61
C LYS A 66 24.21 -8.64 -5.47
N LYS A 67 23.64 -8.35 -4.31
CA LYS A 67 23.66 -9.23 -3.13
C LYS A 67 22.23 -9.59 -2.74
N GLU A 68 22.08 -10.69 -2.08
CA GLU A 68 20.83 -11.02 -1.40
C GLU A 68 20.68 -10.15 -0.17
N ILE A 69 19.47 -9.62 0.02
CA ILE A 69 19.09 -8.77 1.15
C ILE A 69 17.76 -9.22 1.73
N THR A 70 17.53 -8.94 2.99
CA THR A 70 16.25 -9.31 3.62
C THR A 70 15.10 -8.48 3.08
N VAL A 71 13.90 -9.04 3.08
CA VAL A 71 12.65 -8.34 2.78
C VAL A 71 12.50 -7.12 3.69
N GLN A 72 12.83 -7.25 4.99
CA GLN A 72 12.84 -6.13 5.92
C GLN A 72 13.72 -4.96 5.44
N TYR A 73 14.95 -5.25 5.04
CA TYR A 73 15.88 -4.21 4.57
C TYR A 73 15.40 -3.59 3.25
N ALA A 74 14.83 -4.39 2.35
CA ALA A 74 14.28 -3.91 1.09
C ALA A 74 13.12 -2.93 1.28
N ILE A 75 12.17 -3.21 2.17
CA ILE A 75 11.07 -2.30 2.53
C ILE A 75 11.61 -1.03 3.18
N GLN A 76 12.52 -1.18 4.15
CA GLN A 76 13.11 -0.05 4.87
C GLN A 76 13.83 0.92 3.94
N LYS A 77 14.57 0.40 2.96
CA LYS A 77 15.29 1.20 1.95
C LYS A 77 14.42 1.61 0.77
N SER A 78 13.23 1.04 0.66
CA SER A 78 12.32 1.29 -0.46
C SER A 78 12.91 0.90 -1.83
N PHE A 79 13.73 -0.15 -1.88
CA PHE A 79 14.30 -0.59 -3.14
C PHE A 79 13.23 -0.94 -4.17
N ASN A 80 13.53 -0.70 -5.45
CA ASN A 80 12.65 -1.00 -6.57
C ASN A 80 12.92 -2.40 -7.14
N THR A 81 14.14 -2.86 -7.07
CA THR A 81 14.60 -4.15 -7.59
C THR A 81 13.87 -5.32 -6.96
N VAL A 82 13.70 -5.31 -5.65
CA VAL A 82 13.11 -6.42 -4.88
C VAL A 82 11.63 -6.64 -5.19
N PRO A 83 10.73 -5.62 -5.14
CA PRO A 83 9.32 -5.85 -5.49
C PRO A 83 9.14 -6.26 -6.95
N VAL A 84 9.98 -5.77 -7.88
CA VAL A 84 9.96 -6.23 -9.28
C VAL A 84 10.26 -7.73 -9.35
N ARG A 85 11.28 -8.22 -8.65
CA ARG A 85 11.59 -9.65 -8.62
C ARG A 85 10.50 -10.49 -7.99
N ILE A 86 9.96 -10.05 -6.86
CA ILE A 86 8.86 -10.77 -6.20
C ILE A 86 7.67 -10.91 -7.16
N ILE A 87 7.27 -9.81 -7.84
CA ILE A 87 6.17 -9.88 -8.81
C ILE A 87 6.52 -10.80 -9.99
N THR A 88 7.73 -10.68 -10.53
CA THR A 88 8.12 -11.38 -11.76
C THR A 88 8.38 -12.87 -11.52
N GLU A 89 9.04 -13.20 -10.41
CA GLU A 89 9.58 -14.53 -10.15
C GLU A 89 8.66 -15.39 -9.26
N MET A 90 7.73 -14.76 -8.48
CA MET A 90 6.91 -15.46 -7.49
C MET A 90 5.41 -15.26 -7.67
N LEU A 91 4.94 -14.02 -7.83
CA LEU A 91 3.50 -13.71 -7.79
C LEU A 91 2.82 -13.75 -9.15
N GLY A 92 3.46 -13.14 -10.15
CA GLY A 92 2.81 -12.84 -11.42
C GLY A 92 1.99 -11.52 -11.36
N VAL A 93 1.98 -10.83 -12.49
CA VAL A 93 1.38 -9.50 -12.64
C VAL A 93 -0.13 -9.52 -12.37
N ASN A 94 -0.84 -10.47 -12.99
CA ASN A 94 -2.30 -10.54 -12.88
C ASN A 94 -2.77 -10.84 -11.45
N GLU A 95 -2.04 -11.66 -10.72
CA GLU A 95 -2.37 -11.97 -9.34
C GLU A 95 -2.15 -10.75 -8.44
N ALA A 96 -0.99 -10.09 -8.56
CA ALA A 96 -0.70 -8.88 -7.80
C ALA A 96 -1.70 -7.74 -8.08
N TYR A 97 -2.09 -7.56 -9.36
CA TYR A 97 -3.11 -6.59 -9.75
C TYR A 97 -4.48 -6.90 -9.13
N ASN A 98 -4.96 -8.13 -9.33
CA ASN A 98 -6.27 -8.56 -8.82
C ASN A 98 -6.33 -8.53 -7.29
N PHE A 99 -5.24 -8.92 -6.63
CA PHE A 99 -5.12 -8.84 -5.18
C PHE A 99 -5.28 -7.39 -4.70
N MET A 100 -4.50 -6.47 -5.25
CA MET A 100 -4.56 -5.06 -4.88
C MET A 100 -5.96 -4.47 -5.09
N LYS A 101 -6.60 -4.76 -6.23
CA LYS A 101 -7.93 -4.28 -6.57
C LYS A 101 -9.02 -4.84 -5.66
N LYS A 102 -8.98 -6.15 -5.36
CA LYS A 102 -10.04 -6.83 -4.60
C LYS A 102 -9.85 -6.74 -3.09
N THR A 103 -8.60 -6.88 -2.62
CA THR A 103 -8.29 -6.91 -1.18
C THR A 103 -8.35 -5.52 -0.55
N PHE A 104 -7.93 -4.49 -1.28
CA PHE A 104 -7.88 -3.12 -0.77
C PHE A 104 -8.91 -2.20 -1.41
N HIS A 105 -9.82 -2.75 -2.23
CA HIS A 105 -10.91 -2.04 -2.88
C HIS A 105 -10.46 -0.77 -3.64
N LEU A 106 -9.29 -0.83 -4.31
CA LEU A 106 -8.79 0.28 -5.09
C LEU A 106 -9.58 0.38 -6.41
N THR A 107 -10.43 1.38 -6.54
CA THR A 107 -11.38 1.53 -7.63
C THR A 107 -10.85 2.32 -8.82
N THR A 108 -9.78 3.09 -8.62
CA THR A 108 -9.21 4.00 -9.62
C THR A 108 -8.19 3.36 -10.56
N LEU A 109 -7.91 2.06 -10.38
CA LEU A 109 -6.96 1.31 -11.20
C LEU A 109 -7.46 1.10 -12.62
N ASP A 110 -6.56 1.26 -13.60
CA ASP A 110 -6.83 0.97 -15.01
C ASP A 110 -6.52 -0.52 -15.31
N ASP A 111 -7.54 -1.26 -15.74
CA ASP A 111 -7.43 -2.71 -15.97
C ASP A 111 -6.44 -3.08 -17.08
N SER A 112 -6.18 -2.18 -18.02
CA SER A 112 -5.29 -2.41 -19.17
C SER A 112 -3.86 -1.95 -18.94
N ALA A 113 -3.69 -0.79 -18.30
CA ALA A 113 -2.41 -0.15 -18.13
C ALA A 113 -1.72 -0.49 -16.80
N ASP A 114 -2.51 -0.62 -15.71
CA ASP A 114 -1.95 -0.85 -14.38
C ASP A 114 -1.65 -2.33 -14.08
N ALA A 115 -2.23 -3.27 -14.86
CA ALA A 115 -1.88 -4.68 -14.81
C ALA A 115 -0.50 -4.96 -15.46
N ASN A 116 0.52 -4.25 -15.01
CA ASN A 116 1.89 -4.33 -15.48
C ASN A 116 2.88 -4.23 -14.30
N ILE A 117 4.12 -4.73 -14.52
CA ILE A 117 5.14 -4.79 -13.46
C ILE A 117 5.45 -3.40 -12.89
N ALA A 118 5.64 -2.39 -13.75
CA ALA A 118 6.06 -1.06 -13.31
C ALA A 118 5.02 -0.37 -12.40
N PRO A 119 3.73 -0.27 -12.78
CA PRO A 119 2.69 0.27 -11.89
C PRO A 119 2.64 -0.44 -10.53
N LEU A 120 2.65 -1.77 -10.54
CA LEU A 120 2.53 -2.58 -9.33
C LEU A 120 3.76 -2.48 -8.42
N ALA A 121 4.96 -2.50 -8.98
CA ALA A 121 6.20 -2.52 -8.20
C ALA A 121 6.66 -1.13 -7.74
N THR A 122 6.29 -0.06 -8.46
CA THR A 122 6.81 1.29 -8.20
C THR A 122 5.72 2.32 -7.90
N GLY A 123 4.46 2.01 -8.17
CA GLY A 123 3.32 2.91 -7.97
C GLY A 123 3.15 3.95 -9.06
N ALA A 124 3.71 3.73 -10.24
CA ALA A 124 3.49 4.56 -11.42
C ALA A 124 2.14 4.18 -12.08
N LEU A 125 1.05 4.33 -11.34
CA LEU A 125 -0.30 4.02 -11.77
C LEU A 125 -0.82 5.06 -12.75
N THR A 126 -1.71 4.66 -13.65
CA THR A 126 -2.27 5.55 -14.69
C THR A 126 -3.04 6.72 -14.09
N ASN A 127 -4.03 6.43 -13.27
CA ASN A 127 -4.83 7.46 -12.60
C ASN A 127 -4.29 7.77 -11.19
N GLY A 128 -3.56 6.85 -10.60
CA GLY A 128 -3.20 6.86 -9.19
C GLY A 128 -4.32 6.32 -8.30
N VAL A 129 -4.28 6.65 -7.02
CA VAL A 129 -5.27 6.26 -6.01
C VAL A 129 -5.68 7.45 -5.17
N THR A 130 -6.88 7.43 -4.62
CA THR A 130 -7.36 8.49 -3.73
C THR A 130 -6.73 8.37 -2.34
N THR A 131 -6.69 9.47 -1.61
CA THR A 131 -6.16 9.48 -0.25
C THR A 131 -7.02 8.61 0.69
N VAL A 132 -8.34 8.57 0.45
CA VAL A 132 -9.27 7.73 1.23
C VAL A 132 -8.97 6.25 1.00
N GLU A 133 -8.83 5.82 -0.26
CA GLU A 133 -8.49 4.43 -0.60
C GLU A 133 -7.16 4.01 0.03
N MET A 134 -6.12 4.84 -0.07
CA MET A 134 -4.83 4.55 0.55
C MET A 134 -4.92 4.46 2.08
N ALA A 135 -5.69 5.34 2.72
CA ALA A 135 -5.88 5.30 4.16
C ALA A 135 -6.61 4.03 4.61
N ALA A 136 -7.68 3.65 3.89
CA ALA A 136 -8.43 2.42 4.16
C ALA A 136 -7.57 1.17 3.96
N ALA A 137 -6.80 1.11 2.87
CA ALA A 137 -5.89 0.01 2.58
C ALA A 137 -4.81 -0.18 3.66
N TYR A 138 -4.20 0.91 4.10
CA TYR A 138 -3.19 0.84 5.17
C TYR A 138 -3.80 0.53 6.55
N ALA A 139 -5.06 0.92 6.79
CA ALA A 139 -5.77 0.57 8.03
C ALA A 139 -5.95 -0.94 8.20
N VAL A 140 -5.97 -1.71 7.13
CA VAL A 140 -6.03 -3.19 7.17
C VAL A 140 -4.90 -3.77 8.01
N PHE A 141 -3.69 -3.23 7.90
CA PHE A 141 -2.55 -3.70 8.69
C PHE A 141 -2.74 -3.39 10.19
N GLY A 142 -3.32 -2.24 10.53
CA GLY A 142 -3.64 -1.86 11.90
C GLY A 142 -4.84 -2.60 12.49
N ASN A 143 -5.73 -3.07 11.63
CA ASN A 143 -6.98 -3.75 11.99
C ASN A 143 -6.86 -5.29 11.92
N ASN A 144 -5.68 -5.86 12.13
CA ASN A 144 -5.45 -7.32 12.13
C ASN A 144 -5.95 -8.02 10.86
N GLY A 145 -5.84 -7.35 9.70
CA GLY A 145 -6.24 -7.89 8.41
C GLY A 145 -7.71 -7.67 8.03
N TYR A 146 -8.43 -6.85 8.78
CA TYR A 146 -9.80 -6.46 8.42
C TYR A 146 -9.84 -5.14 7.68
N TYR A 147 -10.55 -5.11 6.55
CA TYR A 147 -10.94 -3.92 5.83
C TYR A 147 -12.27 -3.39 6.35
N TYR A 148 -12.38 -2.08 6.43
CA TYR A 148 -13.61 -1.36 6.74
C TYR A 148 -13.85 -0.32 5.65
N GLU A 149 -15.04 -0.35 5.03
CA GLU A 149 -15.42 0.68 4.07
C GLU A 149 -15.40 2.07 4.74
N PRO A 150 -14.65 3.04 4.18
CA PRO A 150 -14.60 4.38 4.74
C PRO A 150 -15.95 5.09 4.70
N TYR A 151 -16.31 5.76 5.77
CA TYR A 151 -17.53 6.55 5.87
C TYR A 151 -17.28 7.89 6.57
N CYS A 152 -18.12 8.89 6.28
CA CYS A 152 -18.02 10.22 6.89
C CYS A 152 -19.12 10.51 7.94
N TYR A 153 -20.10 9.62 8.06
CA TYR A 153 -21.14 9.67 9.11
C TYR A 153 -21.56 8.24 9.44
N TYR A 154 -21.93 7.99 10.67
CA TYR A 154 -22.54 6.72 11.09
C TYR A 154 -24.06 6.83 11.24
N LYS A 155 -24.59 8.04 11.46
CA LYS A 155 -26.02 8.25 11.66
C LYS A 155 -26.44 9.66 11.27
N VAL A 156 -27.57 9.77 10.57
CA VAL A 156 -28.27 11.02 10.29
C VAL A 156 -29.67 10.92 10.86
N THR A 157 -30.10 11.89 11.65
CA THR A 157 -31.45 11.96 12.24
C THR A 157 -32.20 13.18 11.72
N ASN A 158 -33.53 13.19 11.92
CA ASN A 158 -34.30 14.40 11.77
C ASN A 158 -33.84 15.48 12.77
N ALA A 159 -34.34 16.70 12.64
CA ALA A 159 -33.98 17.85 13.49
C ALA A 159 -34.24 17.64 14.98
N THR A 160 -35.19 16.79 15.34
CA THR A 160 -35.55 16.48 16.73
C THR A 160 -34.76 15.28 17.29
N GLY A 161 -33.99 14.57 16.48
CA GLY A 161 -33.24 13.38 16.88
C GLY A 161 -34.11 12.14 17.14
N THR A 162 -35.41 12.20 16.86
CA THR A 162 -36.35 11.12 17.15
C THR A 162 -36.47 10.06 16.07
N GLU A 163 -36.07 10.37 14.86
CA GLU A 163 -36.13 9.49 13.70
C GLU A 163 -34.73 9.36 13.04
N VAL A 164 -34.32 8.14 12.73
CA VAL A 164 -33.10 7.85 11.98
C VAL A 164 -33.40 7.89 10.48
N LEU A 165 -32.83 8.85 9.76
CA LEU A 165 -33.00 9.02 8.33
C LEU A 165 -32.03 8.18 7.53
N LEU A 166 -30.78 8.09 7.98
CA LEU A 166 -29.71 7.28 7.38
C LEU A 166 -28.85 6.70 8.48
N GLU A 167 -28.41 5.48 8.29
CA GLU A 167 -27.41 4.82 9.15
C GLU A 167 -26.40 4.09 8.28
N THR A 168 -25.12 4.37 8.53
CA THR A 168 -24.03 3.67 7.86
C THR A 168 -23.57 2.50 8.72
N LYS A 169 -23.50 1.32 8.12
CA LYS A 169 -22.89 0.15 8.73
C LYS A 169 -21.66 -0.21 7.91
N SER A 170 -20.50 -0.09 8.51
CA SER A 170 -19.25 -0.59 7.93
C SER A 170 -18.93 -1.90 8.62
N GLU A 171 -19.29 -3.00 7.96
CA GLU A 171 -19.03 -4.34 8.48
C GLU A 171 -17.57 -4.71 8.19
N PRO A 172 -16.88 -5.41 9.11
CA PRO A 172 -15.52 -5.84 8.90
C PRO A 172 -15.44 -6.95 7.84
N GLU A 173 -14.62 -6.75 6.84
CA GLU A 173 -14.27 -7.78 5.85
C GLU A 173 -12.85 -8.29 6.13
N ARG A 174 -12.67 -9.60 6.37
CA ARG A 174 -11.32 -10.16 6.50
C ARG A 174 -10.70 -10.30 5.11
N VAL A 175 -9.70 -9.50 4.85
CA VAL A 175 -9.01 -9.43 3.55
C VAL A 175 -7.56 -9.92 3.61
N LEU A 176 -6.96 -9.97 4.79
CA LEU A 176 -5.65 -10.59 5.06
C LEU A 176 -5.74 -11.48 6.31
N SER A 177 -4.85 -12.45 6.39
CA SER A 177 -4.60 -13.17 7.64
C SER A 177 -4.06 -12.23 8.73
N GLU A 178 -4.31 -12.58 9.98
CA GLU A 178 -3.76 -11.84 11.11
C GLU A 178 -2.24 -11.85 11.12
N ASP A 179 -1.64 -13.00 10.77
CA ASP A 179 -0.20 -13.17 10.68
C ASP A 179 0.42 -12.25 9.64
N THR A 180 -0.18 -12.14 8.45
CA THR A 180 0.28 -11.22 7.40
C THR A 180 0.18 -9.76 7.86
N ALA A 181 -0.93 -9.38 8.50
CA ALA A 181 -1.11 -8.03 9.00
C ALA A 181 -0.08 -7.69 10.09
N GLU A 182 0.22 -8.65 11.02
CA GLU A 182 1.22 -8.49 12.06
C GLU A 182 2.62 -8.31 11.47
N VAL A 183 3.03 -9.20 10.56
CA VAL A 183 4.34 -9.11 9.92
C VAL A 183 4.49 -7.81 9.14
N MET A 184 3.44 -7.36 8.44
CA MET A 184 3.45 -6.07 7.76
C MET A 184 3.57 -4.89 8.72
N ARG A 185 2.92 -4.92 9.89
CA ARG A 185 3.11 -3.90 10.94
C ARG A 185 4.57 -3.81 11.35
N GLU A 186 5.18 -4.95 11.69
CA GLU A 186 6.59 -5.00 12.12
C GLU A 186 7.55 -4.49 11.02
N LEU A 187 7.32 -4.87 9.77
CA LEU A 187 8.09 -4.37 8.64
C LEU A 187 7.96 -2.84 8.50
N LEU A 188 6.75 -2.30 8.59
CA LEU A 188 6.49 -0.87 8.43
C LEU A 188 6.98 -0.03 9.61
N LYS A 189 7.12 -0.58 10.81
CA LYS A 189 7.76 0.06 11.97
C LYS A 189 9.26 0.32 11.73
N THR A 190 9.91 -0.43 10.85
CA THR A 190 11.34 -0.23 10.57
C THR A 190 11.62 1.02 9.73
N VAL A 191 10.64 1.51 8.96
CA VAL A 191 10.78 2.68 8.07
C VAL A 191 10.92 4.00 8.84
N PRO A 192 10.10 4.30 9.88
CA PRO A 192 10.21 5.56 10.62
C PRO A 192 11.55 5.78 11.31
N ALA A 193 12.22 4.71 11.69
CA ALA A 193 13.55 4.79 12.31
C ALA A 193 14.56 5.52 11.42
N ARG A 194 14.35 5.45 10.11
CA ARG A 194 15.18 6.14 9.11
C ARG A 194 14.68 7.55 8.80
N ASP A 195 13.41 7.67 8.42
CA ASP A 195 12.91 8.86 7.71
C ASP A 195 12.21 9.87 8.64
N PHE A 196 11.71 9.42 9.80
CA PHE A 196 10.95 10.23 10.74
C PHE A 196 11.61 10.39 12.12
N ARG A 197 12.95 10.41 12.18
CA ARG A 197 13.70 10.53 13.44
C ARG A 197 13.31 11.75 14.31
N LYS A 198 12.73 12.78 13.69
CA LYS A 198 12.25 13.98 14.40
C LYS A 198 10.85 13.81 14.99
N SER A 199 10.11 12.77 14.62
CA SER A 199 8.74 12.49 15.12
C SER A 199 8.74 11.72 16.45
N LYS A 200 9.84 11.76 17.21
CA LYS A 200 10.00 11.08 18.52
C LYS A 200 8.94 11.47 19.58
N ASN A 201 8.13 12.47 19.32
CA ASN A 201 7.13 12.99 20.25
C ASN A 201 5.72 12.41 20.07
N LEU A 202 5.52 11.35 19.27
CA LEU A 202 4.23 10.65 19.18
C LEU A 202 3.90 9.84 20.45
N GLY A 203 4.76 9.91 21.46
CA GLY A 203 4.53 9.44 22.82
C GLY A 203 4.27 7.94 22.90
N LYS A 204 3.03 7.56 23.17
CA LYS A 204 2.61 6.17 23.40
C LYS A 204 2.25 5.40 22.14
N PHE A 205 2.26 6.03 20.97
CA PHE A 205 1.81 5.40 19.72
C PHE A 205 3.00 4.82 18.94
N GLU A 206 2.81 3.62 18.42
CA GLU A 206 3.72 3.04 17.45
C GLU A 206 3.48 3.65 16.08
N LEU A 207 4.53 4.05 15.40
CA LEU A 207 4.46 4.63 14.07
C LEU A 207 4.84 3.60 13.02
N MET A 208 3.92 3.34 12.12
CA MET A 208 4.14 2.58 10.90
C MET A 208 4.09 3.52 9.71
N SER A 209 5.00 3.40 8.78
CA SER A 209 4.99 4.25 7.60
C SER A 209 5.64 3.61 6.39
N LYS A 210 5.33 4.17 5.22
CA LYS A 210 6.06 3.94 3.98
C LYS A 210 6.09 5.23 3.18
N THR A 211 7.27 5.64 2.74
CA THR A 211 7.43 6.79 1.85
C THR A 211 6.96 6.48 0.45
N GLY A 212 6.34 7.46 -0.22
CA GLY A 212 6.02 7.47 -1.65
C GLY A 212 6.78 8.62 -2.35
N THR A 213 7.31 8.34 -3.52
CA THR A 213 7.98 9.34 -4.37
C THR A 213 7.64 9.05 -5.80
#